data_e255a870ad90c4a6ecff623ba90e2a23
#
_entry.id   e255a870ad90c4a6ecff623ba90e2a23
#
_cell.length_a   1.000
_cell.length_b   1.000
_cell.length_c   1.000
_cell.angle_alpha   90.00
_cell.angle_beta   90.00
_cell.angle_gamma   90.00
#
_symmetry.space_group_name_H-M   'P 1'
#
loop_
_entity.id
_entity.type
_entity.pdbx_description
1 polymer ?
#
loop_
_entity_poly.entity_id
_entity_poly.type
_entity_poly.pdbx_seq_one_letter_code
_entity_poly.pdbx_strand_id
1 'polypeptide(L)'
;QRTVEALKSALPDLGVITDVALDPYTTHGQDGIIDDDGYVLNDITKDALVKQALSHANAGADVVAPSDMMDGRVGAIRSALESEGHVNTLILSYAAKYASTYYGPFRDAVGSSGNLKGGDKKTYQMDPANSDEAVHEVALDLAEGADMVMIKPGMPYLDIVRRVKTELQVPTFAYQVS
;
A
#
# COMPACT_ATOMS: atom_id res chain seq x y z
N GLN A 1 6.45 -9.02 11.80
CA GLN A 1 5.83 -9.97 12.73
C GLN A 1 6.34 -9.76 14.16
N ARG A 2 7.59 -10.08 14.52
CA ARG A 2 8.15 -9.94 15.89
C ARG A 2 7.90 -8.59 16.56
N THR A 3 7.96 -7.48 15.80
CA THR A 3 7.69 -6.13 16.33
C THR A 3 6.23 -5.96 16.73
N VAL A 4 5.30 -6.45 15.92
CA VAL A 4 3.85 -6.39 16.21
C VAL A 4 3.53 -7.21 17.46
N GLU A 5 4.04 -8.43 17.55
CA GLU A 5 3.88 -9.30 18.72
C GLU A 5 4.41 -8.64 20.00
N ALA A 6 5.60 -8.02 19.94
CA ALA A 6 6.18 -7.32 21.08
C ALA A 6 5.37 -6.09 21.50
N LEU A 7 4.87 -5.29 20.53
CA LEU A 7 4.01 -4.13 20.81
C LEU A 7 2.69 -4.56 21.45
N LYS A 8 2.01 -5.56 20.88
CA LYS A 8 0.75 -6.07 21.40
C LYS A 8 0.89 -6.71 22.79
N SER A 9 2.03 -7.34 23.05
CA SER A 9 2.33 -7.89 24.39
C SER A 9 2.56 -6.80 25.42
N ALA A 10 3.26 -5.71 25.07
CA ALA A 10 3.58 -4.62 25.99
C ALA A 10 2.43 -3.61 26.15
N LEU A 11 1.67 -3.37 25.07
CA LEU A 11 0.63 -2.36 24.95
C LEU A 11 -0.60 -2.96 24.26
N PRO A 12 -1.41 -3.80 24.92
CA PRO A 12 -2.52 -4.53 24.30
C PRO A 12 -3.56 -3.65 23.61
N ASP A 13 -3.82 -2.47 24.16
CA ASP A 13 -4.83 -1.52 23.67
C ASP A 13 -4.31 -0.60 22.54
N LEU A 14 -3.01 -0.69 22.20
CA LEU A 14 -2.45 0.11 21.11
C LEU A 14 -2.90 -0.46 19.77
N GLY A 15 -3.56 0.39 18.94
CA GLY A 15 -3.82 0.07 17.53
C GLY A 15 -2.52 0.04 16.73
N VAL A 16 -2.30 -1.02 15.98
CA VAL A 16 -1.09 -1.21 15.16
C VAL A 16 -1.48 -1.30 13.68
N ILE A 17 -0.96 -0.37 12.89
CA ILE A 17 -1.07 -0.38 11.43
C ILE A 17 0.27 -0.84 10.87
N THR A 18 0.24 -1.79 9.93
CA THR A 18 1.45 -2.29 9.28
C THR A 18 1.37 -2.12 7.77
N ASP A 19 2.42 -1.59 7.16
CA ASP A 19 2.55 -1.63 5.71
C ASP A 19 2.68 -3.08 5.22
N VAL A 20 1.92 -3.43 4.19
CA VAL A 20 2.12 -4.63 3.38
C VAL A 20 2.90 -4.19 2.15
N ALA A 21 4.19 -4.46 2.13
CA ALA A 21 5.13 -3.91 1.15
C ALA A 21 6.27 -4.89 0.87
N LEU A 22 6.68 -5.03 -0.39
CA LEU A 22 7.77 -5.92 -0.79
C LEU A 22 9.07 -5.18 -1.10
N ASP A 23 9.02 -3.90 -1.47
CA ASP A 23 10.18 -3.11 -1.85
C ASP A 23 11.31 -3.08 -0.80
N PRO A 24 11.07 -3.12 0.53
CA PRO A 24 12.15 -3.21 1.50
C PRO A 24 12.91 -4.54 1.46
N TYR A 25 12.34 -5.56 0.83
CA TYR A 25 12.88 -6.93 0.81
C TYR A 25 13.35 -7.37 -0.58
N THR A 26 13.14 -6.55 -1.62
CA THR A 26 13.59 -6.82 -2.98
C THR A 26 14.96 -6.19 -3.24
N THR A 27 15.84 -6.87 -4.00
CA THR A 27 17.17 -6.37 -4.37
C THR A 27 17.12 -5.32 -5.47
N HIS A 28 15.98 -5.19 -6.14
CA HIS A 28 15.73 -4.25 -7.26
C HIS A 28 14.85 -3.06 -6.86
N GLY A 29 14.33 -3.00 -5.62
CA GLY A 29 13.56 -1.87 -5.08
C GLY A 29 12.15 -1.68 -5.66
N GLN A 30 11.66 -2.61 -6.49
CA GLN A 30 10.28 -2.59 -6.98
C GLN A 30 9.32 -3.10 -5.90
N ASP A 31 8.05 -2.67 -5.96
CA ASP A 31 7.01 -3.05 -5.00
C ASP A 31 6.44 -4.47 -5.26
N GLY A 32 6.99 -5.22 -6.21
CA GLY A 32 6.53 -6.56 -6.59
C GLY A 32 7.62 -7.47 -7.14
N ILE A 33 7.21 -8.67 -7.50
CA ILE A 33 8.06 -9.68 -8.12
C ILE A 33 8.19 -9.34 -9.60
N ILE A 34 9.42 -9.34 -10.11
CA ILE A 34 9.73 -9.00 -11.51
C ILE A 34 10.04 -10.23 -12.35
N ASP A 35 9.83 -10.11 -13.66
CA ASP A 35 10.37 -11.03 -14.66
C ASP A 35 11.83 -10.72 -15.02
N ASP A 36 12.37 -11.44 -16.00
CA ASP A 36 13.75 -11.29 -16.48
C ASP A 36 14.00 -9.93 -17.15
N ASP A 37 12.95 -9.27 -17.64
CA ASP A 37 12.99 -7.93 -18.26
C ASP A 37 12.82 -6.81 -17.22
N GLY A 38 12.56 -7.14 -15.96
CA GLY A 38 12.38 -6.20 -14.85
C GLY A 38 10.95 -5.65 -14.74
N TYR A 39 9.98 -6.25 -15.44
CA TYR A 39 8.57 -5.87 -15.36
C TYR A 39 7.92 -6.52 -14.13
N VAL A 40 7.13 -5.75 -13.36
CA VAL A 40 6.44 -6.24 -12.17
C VAL A 40 5.23 -7.08 -12.57
N LEU A 41 5.22 -8.34 -12.11
CA LEU A 41 4.16 -9.32 -12.39
C LEU A 41 3.05 -9.19 -11.34
N ASN A 42 1.85 -8.79 -11.76
CA ASN A 42 0.72 -8.52 -10.88
C ASN A 42 0.31 -9.73 -10.02
N ASP A 43 -0.06 -10.82 -10.66
CA ASP A 43 -0.72 -11.94 -9.95
C ASP A 43 0.18 -12.64 -8.94
N ILE A 44 1.43 -12.91 -9.31
CA ILE A 44 2.39 -13.52 -8.38
C ILE A 44 2.77 -12.57 -7.24
N THR A 45 2.79 -11.26 -7.50
CA THR A 45 3.01 -10.23 -6.48
C THR A 45 1.84 -10.21 -5.50
N LYS A 46 0.60 -10.21 -5.99
CA LYS A 46 -0.61 -10.27 -5.19
C LYS A 46 -0.63 -11.45 -4.24
N ASP A 47 -0.22 -12.65 -4.70
CA ASP A 47 -0.12 -13.84 -3.85
C ASP A 47 0.92 -13.69 -2.72
N ALA A 48 2.02 -13.00 -2.99
CA ALA A 48 3.03 -12.72 -1.96
C ALA A 48 2.52 -11.71 -0.93
N LEU A 49 1.80 -10.68 -1.37
CA LEU A 49 1.19 -9.66 -0.50
C LEU A 49 0.12 -10.25 0.43
N VAL A 50 -0.71 -11.16 -0.08
CA VAL A 50 -1.69 -11.91 0.74
C VAL A 50 -0.99 -12.65 1.88
N LYS A 51 0.09 -13.38 1.59
CA LYS A 51 0.86 -14.09 2.62
C LYS A 51 1.47 -13.14 3.65
N GLN A 52 1.97 -11.98 3.21
CA GLN A 52 2.51 -10.96 4.11
C GLN A 52 1.42 -10.36 5.00
N ALA A 53 0.26 -10.00 4.44
CA ALA A 53 -0.88 -9.46 5.19
C ALA A 53 -1.37 -10.45 6.26
N LEU A 54 -1.53 -11.73 5.92
CA LEU A 54 -1.89 -12.77 6.86
C LEU A 54 -0.84 -12.92 7.99
N SER A 55 0.45 -12.84 7.67
CA SER A 55 1.50 -12.92 8.69
C SER A 55 1.44 -11.74 9.67
N HIS A 56 1.03 -10.55 9.21
CA HIS A 56 0.84 -9.38 10.05
C HIS A 56 -0.43 -9.50 10.93
N ALA A 57 -1.54 -9.94 10.35
CA ALA A 57 -2.79 -10.18 11.08
C ALA A 57 -2.60 -11.26 12.15
N ASN A 58 -1.93 -12.37 11.84
CA ASN A 58 -1.57 -13.42 12.79
C ASN A 58 -0.69 -12.92 13.96
N ALA A 59 0.14 -11.90 13.72
CA ALA A 59 0.94 -11.26 14.75
C ALA A 59 0.14 -10.27 15.63
N GLY A 60 -1.11 -9.98 15.27
CA GLY A 60 -2.00 -9.08 15.98
C GLY A 60 -2.08 -7.64 15.43
N ALA A 61 -1.71 -7.41 14.17
CA ALA A 61 -1.94 -6.12 13.53
C ALA A 61 -3.45 -5.85 13.41
N ASP A 62 -3.87 -4.65 13.79
CA ASP A 62 -5.27 -4.22 13.69
C ASP A 62 -5.63 -3.76 12.28
N VAL A 63 -4.64 -3.23 11.56
CA VAL A 63 -4.79 -2.72 10.20
C VAL A 63 -3.63 -3.18 9.35
N VAL A 64 -3.91 -3.67 8.14
CA VAL A 64 -2.91 -3.95 7.10
C VAL A 64 -3.04 -2.92 5.99
N ALA A 65 -1.91 -2.38 5.53
CA ALA A 65 -1.89 -1.27 4.58
C ALA A 65 -1.08 -1.61 3.32
N PRO A 66 -1.71 -2.24 2.30
CA PRO A 66 -1.03 -2.59 1.05
C PRO A 66 -0.63 -1.34 0.27
N SER A 67 0.66 -1.26 -0.08
CA SER A 67 1.26 -0.05 -0.67
C SER A 67 1.79 -0.23 -2.08
N ASP A 68 1.50 -1.34 -2.72
CA ASP A 68 2.11 -1.81 -3.96
C ASP A 68 1.44 -1.29 -5.25
N MET A 69 0.15 -0.98 -5.24
CA MET A 69 -0.68 -0.60 -6.40
C MET A 69 -0.96 -1.75 -7.38
N MET A 70 -0.84 -3.02 -6.97
CA MET A 70 -1.24 -4.15 -7.82
C MET A 70 -2.76 -4.24 -7.93
N ASP A 71 -3.23 -4.65 -9.10
CA ASP A 71 -4.66 -4.77 -9.39
C ASP A 71 -5.29 -5.98 -8.67
N GLY A 72 -6.44 -5.78 -8.02
CA GLY A 72 -7.17 -6.82 -7.29
C GLY A 72 -6.54 -7.27 -5.96
N ARG A 73 -5.51 -6.55 -5.46
CA ARG A 73 -4.82 -6.95 -4.21
C ARG A 73 -5.67 -6.77 -2.96
N VAL A 74 -6.49 -5.73 -2.93
CA VAL A 74 -7.36 -5.47 -1.77
C VAL A 74 -8.39 -6.59 -1.60
N GLY A 75 -9.05 -6.97 -2.69
CA GLY A 75 -10.01 -8.08 -2.68
C GLY A 75 -9.39 -9.42 -2.30
N ALA A 76 -8.18 -9.70 -2.79
CA ALA A 76 -7.46 -10.92 -2.45
C ALA A 76 -7.07 -10.94 -0.95
N ILE A 77 -6.56 -9.83 -0.40
CA ILE A 77 -6.21 -9.71 1.01
C ILE A 77 -7.48 -9.82 1.88
N ARG A 78 -8.57 -9.12 1.53
CA ARG A 78 -9.84 -9.20 2.26
C ARG A 78 -10.35 -10.63 2.32
N SER A 79 -10.42 -11.31 1.19
CA SER A 79 -10.89 -12.69 1.11
C SER A 79 -10.04 -13.63 1.97
N ALA A 80 -8.72 -13.43 1.98
CA ALA A 80 -7.82 -14.24 2.79
C ALA A 80 -7.97 -13.98 4.30
N LEU A 81 -8.08 -12.70 4.70
CA LEU A 81 -8.33 -12.33 6.10
C LEU A 81 -9.63 -12.95 6.62
N GLU A 82 -10.72 -12.86 5.87
CA GLU A 82 -12.02 -13.45 6.23
C GLU A 82 -11.91 -14.98 6.36
N SER A 83 -11.27 -15.66 5.41
CA SER A 83 -11.16 -17.11 5.41
C SER A 83 -10.32 -17.66 6.57
N GLU A 84 -9.33 -16.90 7.04
CA GLU A 84 -8.46 -17.25 8.17
C GLU A 84 -9.03 -16.74 9.53
N GLY A 85 -10.23 -16.15 9.54
CA GLY A 85 -10.92 -15.69 10.74
C GLY A 85 -10.48 -14.30 11.26
N HIS A 86 -9.69 -13.55 10.49
CA HIS A 86 -9.27 -12.18 10.83
C HIS A 86 -10.32 -11.13 10.43
N VAL A 87 -11.59 -11.39 10.74
CA VAL A 87 -12.75 -10.58 10.32
C VAL A 87 -12.73 -9.14 10.84
N ASN A 88 -11.96 -8.85 11.88
CA ASN A 88 -11.84 -7.52 12.48
C ASN A 88 -10.58 -6.78 12.03
N THR A 89 -9.69 -7.40 11.23
CA THR A 89 -8.53 -6.72 10.70
C THR A 89 -8.94 -5.81 9.55
N LEU A 90 -8.67 -4.50 9.70
CA LEU A 90 -9.03 -3.49 8.71
C LEU A 90 -7.99 -3.41 7.59
N ILE A 91 -8.41 -2.92 6.43
CA ILE A 91 -7.52 -2.62 5.29
C ILE A 91 -7.48 -1.12 5.04
N LEU A 92 -6.28 -0.53 5.14
CA LEU A 92 -5.97 0.83 4.71
C LEU A 92 -5.21 0.76 3.37
N SER A 93 -5.91 0.89 2.25
CA SER A 93 -5.27 0.82 0.95
C SER A 93 -4.51 2.11 0.60
N TYR A 94 -3.28 1.99 0.11
CA TYR A 94 -2.61 3.06 -0.64
C TYR A 94 -3.25 3.16 -2.03
N ALA A 95 -4.48 3.65 -2.07
CA ALA A 95 -5.37 3.57 -3.23
C ALA A 95 -5.03 4.57 -4.34
N ALA A 96 -4.32 5.65 -4.04
CA ALA A 96 -3.81 6.60 -5.03
C ALA A 96 -2.34 6.95 -4.73
N LYS A 97 -1.42 6.23 -5.35
CA LYS A 97 0.02 6.40 -5.18
C LYS A 97 0.66 6.78 -6.52
N TYR A 98 1.19 8.00 -6.57
CA TYR A 98 1.66 8.63 -7.80
C TYR A 98 3.15 8.39 -8.07
N ALA A 99 3.52 8.24 -9.35
CA ALA A 99 4.91 8.22 -9.81
C ALA A 99 5.51 9.64 -9.75
N SER A 100 5.69 10.16 -8.54
CA SER A 100 6.08 11.54 -8.27
C SER A 100 7.58 11.72 -8.15
N THR A 101 8.09 12.87 -8.64
CA THR A 101 9.48 13.30 -8.42
C THR A 101 9.78 13.63 -6.96
N TYR A 102 8.77 13.91 -6.15
CA TYR A 102 8.89 14.15 -4.71
C TYR A 102 9.43 12.95 -3.91
N TYR A 103 9.48 11.76 -4.50
CA TYR A 103 10.12 10.60 -3.88
C TYR A 103 11.66 10.65 -3.86
N GLY A 104 12.31 11.55 -4.60
CA GLY A 104 13.77 11.65 -4.65
C GLY A 104 14.39 11.75 -3.26
N PRO A 105 14.15 12.85 -2.50
CA PRO A 105 14.69 13.00 -1.14
C PRO A 105 14.26 11.89 -0.18
N PHE A 106 13.03 11.41 -0.29
CA PHE A 106 12.53 10.31 0.53
C PHE A 106 13.31 9.01 0.29
N ARG A 107 13.54 8.65 -1.00
CA ARG A 107 14.31 7.45 -1.36
C ARG A 107 15.75 7.54 -0.84
N ASP A 108 16.36 8.71 -0.89
CA ASP A 108 17.71 8.93 -0.36
C ASP A 108 17.72 8.76 1.16
N ALA A 109 16.74 9.32 1.86
CA ALA A 109 16.62 9.22 3.31
C ALA A 109 16.44 7.79 3.82
N VAL A 110 15.67 6.95 3.10
CA VAL A 110 15.43 5.53 3.45
C VAL A 110 16.43 4.58 2.79
N GLY A 111 17.40 5.09 2.02
CA GLY A 111 18.43 4.27 1.36
C GLY A 111 17.95 3.41 0.20
N SER A 112 16.74 3.66 -0.32
CA SER A 112 16.14 2.84 -1.38
C SER A 112 16.51 3.27 -2.81
N SER A 113 17.10 4.46 -2.98
CA SER A 113 17.51 4.99 -4.29
C SER A 113 18.56 4.10 -4.98
N GLY A 114 19.47 3.50 -4.21
CA GLY A 114 20.49 2.59 -4.72
C GLY A 114 19.96 1.26 -5.29
N ASN A 115 18.81 0.80 -4.82
CA ASN A 115 18.22 -0.47 -5.24
C ASN A 115 17.54 -0.37 -6.61
N LEU A 116 16.91 0.77 -6.93
CA LEU A 116 16.23 0.98 -8.23
C LEU A 116 17.18 1.07 -9.43
N LYS A 117 18.49 1.30 -9.21
CA LYS A 117 19.56 1.31 -10.26
C LYS A 117 19.17 2.11 -11.52
N GLY A 118 18.45 3.22 -11.36
CA GLY A 118 17.97 4.04 -12.47
C GLY A 118 16.62 3.62 -13.08
N GLY A 119 15.99 2.55 -12.58
CA GLY A 119 14.61 2.19 -12.93
C GLY A 119 13.58 3.14 -12.32
N ASP A 120 12.33 3.05 -12.77
CA ASP A 120 11.21 3.79 -12.21
C ASP A 120 10.05 2.84 -11.86
N LYS A 121 8.97 3.39 -11.32
CA LYS A 121 7.76 2.66 -10.91
C LYS A 121 6.52 3.06 -11.74
N LYS A 122 6.73 3.67 -12.90
CA LYS A 122 5.64 4.23 -13.72
C LYS A 122 4.73 3.17 -14.35
N THR A 123 5.16 1.91 -14.37
CA THR A 123 4.35 0.81 -14.92
C THR A 123 3.16 0.45 -14.01
N TYR A 124 3.18 0.87 -12.73
CA TYR A 124 2.11 0.56 -11.77
C TYR A 124 1.77 1.71 -10.81
N GLN A 125 2.60 2.73 -10.68
CA GLN A 125 2.23 3.96 -9.97
C GLN A 125 1.55 4.94 -10.93
N MET A 126 0.62 5.73 -10.39
CA MET A 126 -0.29 6.56 -11.17
C MET A 126 0.42 7.74 -11.84
N ASP A 127 -0.12 8.17 -13.00
CA ASP A 127 0.32 9.36 -13.70
C ASP A 127 -0.14 10.63 -12.93
N PRO A 128 0.79 11.55 -12.57
CA PRO A 128 0.44 12.81 -11.90
C PRO A 128 -0.52 13.72 -12.67
N ALA A 129 -0.65 13.53 -13.97
CA ALA A 129 -1.50 14.37 -14.82
C ALA A 129 -2.97 13.91 -14.89
N ASN A 130 -3.33 12.76 -14.28
CA ASN A 130 -4.67 12.19 -14.36
C ASN A 130 -5.33 12.08 -12.98
N SER A 131 -6.16 13.06 -12.62
CA SER A 131 -6.88 13.08 -11.34
C SER A 131 -8.14 12.21 -11.33
N ASP A 132 -8.71 11.91 -12.49
CA ASP A 132 -9.93 11.09 -12.58
C ASP A 132 -9.64 9.62 -12.33
N GLU A 133 -8.48 9.14 -12.78
CA GLU A 133 -7.97 7.81 -12.48
C GLU A 133 -7.91 7.56 -10.96
N ALA A 134 -7.46 8.53 -10.17
CA ALA A 134 -7.39 8.40 -8.72
C ALA A 134 -8.74 8.09 -8.07
N VAL A 135 -9.80 8.79 -8.48
CA VAL A 135 -11.15 8.54 -7.95
C VAL A 135 -11.65 7.17 -8.36
N HIS A 136 -11.36 6.76 -9.59
CA HIS A 136 -11.73 5.45 -10.11
C HIS A 136 -11.03 4.31 -9.36
N GLU A 137 -9.70 4.38 -9.21
CA GLU A 137 -8.90 3.38 -8.50
C GLU A 137 -9.29 3.26 -7.02
N VAL A 138 -9.51 4.41 -6.34
CA VAL A 138 -9.98 4.41 -4.95
C VAL A 138 -11.36 3.75 -4.85
N ALA A 139 -12.26 3.99 -5.80
CA ALA A 139 -13.59 3.36 -5.80
C ALA A 139 -13.51 1.85 -6.02
N LEU A 140 -12.58 1.37 -6.84
CA LEU A 140 -12.32 -0.07 -7.02
C LEU A 140 -11.81 -0.71 -5.73
N ASP A 141 -10.80 -0.12 -5.07
CA ASP A 141 -10.27 -0.60 -3.79
C ASP A 141 -11.37 -0.69 -2.71
N LEU A 142 -12.26 0.31 -2.64
CA LEU A 142 -13.40 0.28 -1.73
C LEU A 142 -14.39 -0.84 -2.06
N ALA A 143 -14.68 -1.06 -3.34
CA ALA A 143 -15.54 -2.16 -3.80
C ALA A 143 -14.92 -3.55 -3.49
N GLU A 144 -13.60 -3.65 -3.48
CA GLU A 144 -12.84 -4.84 -3.10
C GLU A 144 -12.78 -5.07 -1.58
N GLY A 145 -13.18 -4.09 -0.75
CA GLY A 145 -13.27 -4.25 0.70
C GLY A 145 -12.22 -3.47 1.49
N ALA A 146 -11.65 -2.39 0.95
CA ALA A 146 -10.87 -1.45 1.75
C ALA A 146 -11.79 -0.69 2.73
N ASP A 147 -11.36 -0.55 3.98
CA ASP A 147 -12.08 0.21 5.02
C ASP A 147 -11.67 1.68 5.02
N MET A 148 -10.45 1.94 4.63
CA MET A 148 -9.81 3.27 4.60
C MET A 148 -8.90 3.37 3.39
N VAL A 149 -8.65 4.60 2.94
CA VAL A 149 -7.80 4.85 1.78
C VAL A 149 -6.74 5.91 2.07
N MET A 150 -5.62 5.83 1.36
CA MET A 150 -4.49 6.73 1.51
C MET A 150 -4.01 7.26 0.15
N ILE A 151 -3.71 8.54 0.10
CA ILE A 151 -3.09 9.21 -1.04
C ILE A 151 -1.60 9.45 -0.73
N LYS A 152 -0.72 9.10 -1.66
CA LYS A 152 0.73 9.27 -1.52
C LYS A 152 1.36 9.75 -2.84
N PRO A 153 2.20 10.79 -2.79
CA PRO A 153 2.52 11.70 -1.68
C PRO A 153 1.35 12.62 -1.30
N GLY A 154 1.32 13.09 -0.04
CA GLY A 154 0.22 13.91 0.48
C GLY A 154 0.21 15.34 -0.06
N MET A 155 1.25 16.12 0.27
CA MET A 155 1.28 17.57 -0.01
C MET A 155 1.10 17.94 -1.48
N PRO A 156 1.74 17.28 -2.46
CA PRO A 156 1.57 17.63 -3.87
C PRO A 156 0.19 17.30 -4.45
N TYR A 157 -0.62 16.49 -3.75
CA TYR A 157 -1.90 15.95 -4.21
C TYR A 157 -3.05 16.22 -3.22
N LEU A 158 -3.04 17.38 -2.56
CA LEU A 158 -4.13 17.79 -1.66
C LEU A 158 -5.49 17.94 -2.38
N ASP A 159 -5.47 18.25 -3.66
CA ASP A 159 -6.64 18.24 -4.54
C ASP A 159 -7.25 16.83 -4.65
N ILE A 160 -6.42 15.81 -4.79
CA ILE A 160 -6.86 14.40 -4.83
C ILE A 160 -7.41 13.97 -3.46
N VAL A 161 -6.73 14.32 -2.36
CA VAL A 161 -7.24 14.09 -1.00
C VAL A 161 -8.63 14.70 -0.84
N ARG A 162 -8.81 15.95 -1.32
CA ARG A 162 -10.10 16.65 -1.27
C ARG A 162 -11.15 15.97 -2.13
N ARG A 163 -10.81 15.57 -3.37
CA ARG A 163 -11.73 14.89 -4.28
C ARG A 163 -12.21 13.57 -3.69
N VAL A 164 -11.29 12.70 -3.29
CA VAL A 164 -11.61 11.40 -2.69
C VAL A 164 -12.50 11.56 -1.47
N LYS A 165 -12.14 12.47 -0.55
CA LYS A 165 -12.94 12.73 0.65
C LYS A 165 -14.33 13.25 0.34
N THR A 166 -14.48 14.08 -0.69
CA THR A 166 -15.76 14.70 -1.04
C THR A 166 -16.67 13.77 -1.85
N GLU A 167 -16.08 13.05 -2.82
CA GLU A 167 -16.84 12.23 -3.77
C GLU A 167 -17.17 10.84 -3.19
N LEU A 168 -16.24 10.23 -2.43
CA LEU A 168 -16.40 8.87 -1.91
C LEU A 168 -16.73 8.79 -0.42
N GLN A 169 -16.56 9.87 0.34
CA GLN A 169 -16.96 10.03 1.75
C GLN A 169 -16.40 8.94 2.70
N VAL A 170 -15.25 8.38 2.37
CA VAL A 170 -14.54 7.35 3.14
C VAL A 170 -13.51 7.99 4.08
N PRO A 171 -13.04 7.29 5.14
CA PRO A 171 -11.85 7.69 5.90
C PRO A 171 -10.63 7.80 4.97
N THR A 172 -10.10 9.03 4.84
CA THR A 172 -9.07 9.37 3.86
C THR A 172 -7.82 9.85 4.56
N PHE A 173 -6.70 9.20 4.29
CA PHE A 173 -5.39 9.48 4.82
C PHE A 173 -4.49 10.10 3.74
N ALA A 174 -3.45 10.79 4.18
CA ALA A 174 -2.42 11.33 3.31
C ALA A 174 -1.04 10.97 3.86
N TYR A 175 -0.18 10.39 3.02
CA TYR A 175 1.20 10.08 3.38
C TYR A 175 2.12 11.20 2.90
N GLN A 176 2.64 11.98 3.84
CA GLN A 176 3.59 13.03 3.50
C GLN A 176 4.98 12.44 3.27
N VAL A 177 5.57 12.78 2.13
CA VAL A 177 6.98 12.56 1.80
C VAL A 177 7.68 13.92 1.74
N SER A 178 8.89 13.97 2.19
CA SER A 178 9.69 15.22 2.25
C SER A 178 10.22 15.64 0.90
#